data_804136ef49703d84fe151999c8bac775
#
_entry.id   804136ef49703d84fe151999c8bac775
#
_cell.length_a   1.000
_cell.length_b   1.000
_cell.length_c   1.000
_cell.angle_alpha   90.00
_cell.angle_beta   90.00
_cell.angle_gamma   90.00
#
_symmetry.space_group_name_H-M   'P 1'
#
loop_
_entity.id
_entity.type
_entity.pdbx_description
1 polymer ?
#
loop_
_entity_poly.entity_id
_entity_poly.type
_entity_poly.pdbx_seq_one_letter_code
_entity_poly.pdbx_strand_id
1 'polypeptide(L)'
;MRVRQWILMALAGLLGFSAAALCIVYAASFWGPDHRVAAPTPMGGPFTLVDDTGAPVTEKTIAGKPYVMYFGYTFCPDVCPTTLLDLSRWIKKLGPDADRLNYVFVTIDPERDTIQSMHAYLSSFDKRIRGYTGTLAEMGQIAKEYRVYYQKVPTEDGGYTMDHTAVLYLIGPDGKLVTVIPYQEDDTSAIAKLKNLAALSPTS
;
A
#
# COMPACT_ATOMS: atom_id res chain seq x y z
N MET A 1 -41.69 -4.94 65.03
CA MET A 1 -41.88 -4.74 63.56
C MET A 1 -40.89 -3.74 62.94
N ARG A 2 -40.50 -2.66 63.62
CA ARG A 2 -39.59 -1.60 63.06
C ARG A 2 -38.15 -2.04 62.79
N VAL A 3 -37.52 -2.83 63.65
CA VAL A 3 -36.12 -3.27 63.48
C VAL A 3 -35.90 -4.13 62.23
N ARG A 4 -36.84 -5.01 61.93
CA ARG A 4 -36.81 -5.89 60.75
C ARG A 4 -36.89 -5.10 59.41
N GLN A 5 -37.63 -4.00 59.40
CA GLN A 5 -37.72 -3.11 58.23
C GLN A 5 -36.42 -2.35 57.99
N TRP A 6 -35.74 -1.88 59.06
CA TRP A 6 -34.43 -1.21 58.95
C TRP A 6 -33.33 -2.13 58.44
N ILE A 7 -33.34 -3.41 58.88
CA ILE A 7 -32.39 -4.43 58.41
C ILE A 7 -32.61 -4.72 56.91
N LEU A 8 -33.89 -4.84 56.49
CA LEU A 8 -34.20 -5.07 55.05
C LEU A 8 -33.81 -3.87 54.17
N MET A 9 -33.99 -2.64 54.61
CA MET A 9 -33.54 -1.45 53.90
C MET A 9 -32.00 -1.34 53.81
N ALA A 10 -31.32 -1.70 54.89
CA ALA A 10 -29.86 -1.72 54.89
C ALA A 10 -29.28 -2.78 53.92
N LEU A 11 -29.87 -3.98 53.90
CA LEU A 11 -29.47 -5.04 52.95
C LEU A 11 -29.78 -4.68 51.48
N ALA A 12 -30.92 -4.05 51.21
CA ALA A 12 -31.27 -3.58 49.88
C ALA A 12 -30.30 -2.46 49.40
N GLY A 13 -29.88 -1.55 50.29
CA GLY A 13 -28.91 -0.52 50.01
C GLY A 13 -27.52 -1.08 49.71
N LEU A 14 -27.07 -2.11 50.45
CA LEU A 14 -25.78 -2.79 50.20
C LEU A 14 -25.77 -3.55 48.86
N LEU A 15 -26.87 -4.22 48.50
CA LEU A 15 -27.02 -4.90 47.23
C LEU A 15 -27.04 -3.91 46.06
N GLY A 16 -27.71 -2.78 46.20
CA GLY A 16 -27.74 -1.73 45.19
C GLY A 16 -26.38 -1.09 44.97
N PHE A 17 -25.62 -0.84 46.06
CA PHE A 17 -24.28 -0.26 45.98
C PHE A 17 -23.29 -1.22 45.32
N SER A 18 -23.33 -2.51 45.63
CA SER A 18 -22.48 -3.52 45.03
C SER A 18 -22.78 -3.73 43.52
N ALA A 19 -24.05 -3.68 43.14
CA ALA A 19 -24.41 -3.75 41.71
C ALA A 19 -23.94 -2.52 40.92
N ALA A 20 -24.07 -1.31 41.49
CA ALA A 20 -23.57 -0.09 40.85
C ALA A 20 -22.05 -0.09 40.74
N ALA A 21 -21.32 -0.55 41.74
CA ALA A 21 -19.87 -0.69 41.69
C ALA A 21 -19.42 -1.70 40.59
N LEU A 22 -20.13 -2.82 40.46
CA LEU A 22 -19.86 -3.81 39.42
C LEU A 22 -20.10 -3.24 38.03
N CYS A 23 -21.18 -2.48 37.83
CA CYS A 23 -21.47 -1.79 36.58
C CYS A 23 -20.40 -0.75 36.23
N ILE A 24 -19.88 0.01 37.20
CA ILE A 24 -18.83 0.98 36.96
C ILE A 24 -17.52 0.29 36.59
N VAL A 25 -17.14 -0.79 37.26
CA VAL A 25 -15.94 -1.58 36.93
C VAL A 25 -16.08 -2.20 35.53
N TYR A 26 -17.23 -2.74 35.21
CA TYR A 26 -17.53 -3.31 33.89
C TYR A 26 -17.48 -2.24 32.80
N ALA A 27 -18.10 -1.09 33.01
CA ALA A 27 -18.03 0.05 32.07
C ALA A 27 -16.60 0.59 31.92
N ALA A 28 -15.83 0.69 33.00
CA ALA A 28 -14.43 1.10 32.94
C ALA A 28 -13.55 0.11 32.18
N SER A 29 -13.88 -1.19 32.20
CA SER A 29 -13.17 -2.21 31.42
C SER A 29 -13.46 -2.09 29.91
N PHE A 30 -14.64 -1.57 29.52
CA PHE A 30 -14.97 -1.32 28.12
C PHE A 30 -14.47 0.04 27.59
N TRP A 31 -14.34 1.04 28.47
CA TRP A 31 -13.93 2.39 28.12
C TRP A 31 -12.51 2.75 28.61
N GLY A 32 -11.73 1.73 28.97
CA GLY A 32 -10.32 1.92 29.34
C GLY A 32 -9.51 2.50 28.17
N PRO A 33 -8.39 3.20 28.46
CA PRO A 33 -7.56 3.87 27.46
C PRO A 33 -6.89 2.92 26.45
N ASP A 34 -7.03 1.61 26.60
CA ASP A 34 -6.39 0.60 25.74
C ASP A 34 -7.16 0.29 24.43
N HIS A 35 -8.33 0.88 24.21
CA HIS A 35 -9.01 0.85 22.91
C HIS A 35 -8.56 1.99 21.97
N ARG A 36 -7.34 2.48 22.14
CA ARG A 36 -6.73 3.26 21.06
C ARG A 36 -6.57 2.31 19.87
N VAL A 37 -7.48 2.41 18.91
CA VAL A 37 -7.23 1.87 17.58
C VAL A 37 -5.89 2.44 17.16
N ALA A 38 -4.86 1.58 17.09
CA ALA A 38 -3.55 2.00 16.65
C ALA A 38 -3.74 2.77 15.34
N ALA A 39 -3.22 3.98 15.27
CA ALA A 39 -3.28 4.75 14.03
C ALA A 39 -2.77 3.84 12.91
N PRO A 40 -3.46 3.78 11.75
CA PRO A 40 -3.02 2.92 10.66
C PRO A 40 -1.55 3.23 10.39
N THR A 41 -0.68 2.22 10.48
CA THR A 41 0.73 2.39 10.16
C THR A 41 0.81 2.99 8.76
N PRO A 42 1.53 4.10 8.55
CA PRO A 42 1.65 4.68 7.23
C PRO A 42 2.07 3.60 6.23
N MET A 43 1.46 3.59 5.03
CA MET A 43 1.90 2.71 3.95
C MET A 43 3.11 3.36 3.29
N GLY A 44 4.12 2.55 2.98
CA GLY A 44 5.43 3.00 2.51
C GLY A 44 6.48 2.95 3.62
N GLY A 45 7.73 2.77 3.27
CA GLY A 45 8.83 2.63 4.22
C GLY A 45 10.17 2.47 3.52
N PRO A 46 11.25 2.24 4.28
CA PRO A 46 12.58 2.10 3.71
C PRO A 46 12.69 0.84 2.86
N PHE A 47 13.38 0.97 1.72
CA PHE A 47 13.77 -0.15 0.88
C PHE A 47 15.16 0.08 0.28
N THR A 48 15.81 -1.01 -0.10
CA THR A 48 17.07 -1.01 -0.86
C THR A 48 16.90 -1.97 -2.02
N LEU A 49 16.99 -1.47 -3.24
CA LEU A 49 16.80 -2.23 -4.48
C LEU A 49 17.83 -1.79 -5.51
N VAL A 50 17.78 -2.36 -6.71
CA VAL A 50 18.50 -1.90 -7.89
C VAL A 50 17.51 -1.57 -9.00
N ASP A 51 17.84 -0.56 -9.81
CA ASP A 51 16.99 -0.23 -10.96
C ASP A 51 17.34 -1.12 -12.19
N ASP A 52 16.56 -0.98 -13.25
CA ASP A 52 16.71 -1.67 -14.54
C ASP A 52 17.98 -1.32 -15.32
N THR A 53 18.89 -0.50 -14.74
CA THR A 53 20.25 -0.26 -15.22
C THR A 53 21.31 -0.82 -14.28
N GLY A 54 20.91 -1.39 -13.14
CA GLY A 54 21.81 -1.91 -12.10
C GLY A 54 22.26 -0.87 -11.08
N ALA A 55 21.73 0.36 -11.13
CA ALA A 55 22.06 1.38 -10.14
C ALA A 55 21.30 1.14 -8.82
N PRO A 56 21.94 1.34 -7.65
CA PRO A 56 21.27 1.20 -6.36
C PRO A 56 20.21 2.29 -6.17
N VAL A 57 19.03 1.89 -5.67
CA VAL A 57 17.91 2.78 -5.39
C VAL A 57 17.32 2.51 -4.02
N THR A 58 16.89 3.57 -3.36
CA THR A 58 16.25 3.53 -2.04
C THR A 58 15.03 4.46 -2.03
N GLU A 59 14.24 4.41 -0.97
CA GLU A 59 13.18 5.40 -0.77
C GLU A 59 13.70 6.84 -0.82
N LYS A 60 14.94 7.09 -0.40
CA LYS A 60 15.59 8.42 -0.44
C LYS A 60 15.92 8.87 -1.84
N THR A 61 16.23 7.94 -2.76
CA THR A 61 16.52 8.22 -4.16
C THR A 61 15.34 8.84 -4.88
N ILE A 62 14.11 8.47 -4.50
CA ILE A 62 12.86 8.95 -5.11
C ILE A 62 12.10 9.94 -4.24
N ALA A 63 12.55 10.20 -3.01
CA ALA A 63 11.92 11.13 -2.08
C ALA A 63 11.89 12.58 -2.61
N GLY A 64 10.92 13.36 -2.13
CA GLY A 64 10.75 14.77 -2.51
C GLY A 64 10.01 14.99 -3.84
N LYS A 65 9.82 13.96 -4.65
CA LYS A 65 8.99 13.96 -5.85
C LYS A 65 7.90 12.90 -5.73
N PRO A 66 6.62 13.22 -6.02
CA PRO A 66 5.57 12.21 -5.97
C PRO A 66 5.83 11.11 -6.99
N TYR A 67 5.36 9.89 -6.71
CA TYR A 67 5.60 8.77 -7.60
C TYR A 67 4.41 7.82 -7.71
N VAL A 68 4.34 7.17 -8.85
CA VAL A 68 3.41 6.07 -9.13
C VAL A 68 4.21 4.78 -9.04
N MET A 69 3.78 3.84 -8.20
CA MET A 69 4.46 2.56 -8.02
C MET A 69 3.50 1.42 -8.35
N TYR A 70 3.95 0.48 -9.17
CA TYR A 70 3.22 -0.71 -9.56
C TYR A 70 4.03 -1.95 -9.26
N PHE A 71 3.44 -2.89 -8.55
CA PHE A 71 4.04 -4.20 -8.28
C PHE A 71 3.51 -5.20 -9.29
N GLY A 72 4.43 -5.89 -9.99
CA GLY A 72 4.08 -6.83 -11.04
C GLY A 72 5.26 -7.75 -11.40
N TYR A 73 5.18 -8.45 -12.51
CA TYR A 73 6.25 -9.30 -13.02
C TYR A 73 6.18 -9.41 -14.54
N THR A 74 7.33 -9.65 -15.18
CA THR A 74 7.42 -9.59 -16.66
C THR A 74 6.74 -10.76 -17.36
N PHE A 75 6.56 -11.88 -16.68
CA PHE A 75 5.88 -13.09 -17.17
C PHE A 75 4.36 -13.06 -16.99
N CYS A 76 3.78 -11.94 -16.53
CA CYS A 76 2.33 -11.79 -16.41
C CYS A 76 1.68 -11.75 -17.83
N PRO A 77 0.72 -12.64 -18.13
CA PRO A 77 0.21 -12.74 -19.50
C PRO A 77 -0.78 -11.63 -19.87
N ASP A 78 -1.38 -10.92 -18.92
CA ASP A 78 -2.50 -10.00 -19.17
C ASP A 78 -2.47 -8.73 -18.33
N VAL A 79 -2.66 -8.82 -17.02
CA VAL A 79 -2.92 -7.65 -16.16
C VAL A 79 -1.76 -6.66 -16.15
N CYS A 80 -0.50 -7.14 -16.05
CA CYS A 80 0.66 -6.24 -15.98
C CYS A 80 0.90 -5.46 -17.25
N PRO A 81 0.97 -6.10 -18.46
CA PRO A 81 1.16 -5.34 -19.70
C PRO A 81 -0.01 -4.39 -19.96
N THR A 82 -1.26 -4.79 -19.69
CA THR A 82 -2.43 -3.92 -19.85
C THR A 82 -2.33 -2.69 -18.95
N THR A 83 -2.00 -2.86 -17.66
CA THR A 83 -1.83 -1.74 -16.71
C THR A 83 -0.70 -0.78 -17.14
N LEU A 84 0.43 -1.30 -17.62
CA LEU A 84 1.56 -0.48 -18.08
C LEU A 84 1.25 0.26 -19.39
N LEU A 85 0.46 -0.34 -20.30
CA LEU A 85 -0.05 0.33 -21.50
C LEU A 85 -1.00 1.48 -21.11
N ASP A 86 -1.92 1.25 -20.19
CA ASP A 86 -2.83 2.28 -19.69
C ASP A 86 -2.04 3.43 -19.02
N LEU A 87 -1.10 3.09 -18.15
CA LEU A 87 -0.22 4.08 -17.54
C LEU A 87 0.56 4.88 -18.58
N SER A 88 1.10 4.23 -19.62
CA SER A 88 1.82 4.91 -20.70
C SER A 88 0.91 5.87 -21.50
N ARG A 89 -0.35 5.49 -21.72
CA ARG A 89 -1.35 6.38 -22.35
C ARG A 89 -1.69 7.58 -21.45
N TRP A 90 -1.85 7.36 -20.14
CA TRP A 90 -2.13 8.43 -19.18
C TRP A 90 -0.94 9.37 -19.04
N ILE A 91 0.29 8.87 -18.98
CA ILE A 91 1.52 9.67 -18.99
C ILE A 91 1.55 10.60 -20.21
N LYS A 92 1.21 10.09 -21.39
CA LYS A 92 1.13 10.92 -22.62
C LYS A 92 0.02 11.99 -22.51
N LYS A 93 -1.15 11.64 -21.94
CA LYS A 93 -2.27 12.58 -21.75
C LYS A 93 -2.01 13.65 -20.68
N LEU A 94 -1.14 13.39 -19.71
CA LEU A 94 -0.71 14.37 -18.70
C LEU A 94 0.15 15.50 -19.29
N GLY A 95 0.82 15.24 -20.43
CA GLY A 95 1.72 16.23 -21.03
C GLY A 95 2.86 16.65 -20.09
N PRO A 96 3.11 17.95 -19.89
CA PRO A 96 4.19 18.43 -19.01
C PRO A 96 4.06 18.01 -17.54
N ASP A 97 2.84 17.79 -17.04
CA ASP A 97 2.63 17.35 -15.66
C ASP A 97 3.20 15.95 -15.41
N ALA A 98 3.36 15.14 -16.46
CA ALA A 98 3.97 13.83 -16.34
C ALA A 98 5.41 13.87 -15.82
N ASP A 99 6.17 14.92 -16.14
CA ASP A 99 7.56 15.06 -15.72
C ASP A 99 7.69 15.46 -14.24
N ARG A 100 6.57 15.79 -13.61
CA ARG A 100 6.47 16.08 -12.17
C ARG A 100 6.34 14.81 -11.33
N LEU A 101 6.18 13.64 -11.95
CA LEU A 101 6.03 12.34 -11.29
C LEU A 101 7.20 11.41 -11.63
N ASN A 102 7.54 10.53 -10.69
CA ASN A 102 8.32 9.33 -10.98
C ASN A 102 7.37 8.15 -11.21
N TYR A 103 7.78 7.20 -12.07
CA TYR A 103 6.98 6.01 -12.39
C TYR A 103 7.86 4.78 -12.17
N VAL A 104 7.43 3.89 -11.30
CA VAL A 104 8.22 2.75 -10.82
C VAL A 104 7.44 1.46 -11.00
N PHE A 105 8.03 0.51 -11.70
CA PHE A 105 7.60 -0.88 -11.75
C PHE A 105 8.51 -1.70 -10.84
N VAL A 106 7.96 -2.33 -9.80
CA VAL A 106 8.70 -3.17 -8.85
C VAL A 106 8.35 -4.63 -9.14
N THR A 107 9.36 -5.45 -9.46
CA THR A 107 9.08 -6.87 -9.64
C THR A 107 8.72 -7.55 -8.32
N ILE A 108 7.80 -8.50 -8.39
CA ILE A 108 7.49 -9.44 -7.30
C ILE A 108 8.06 -10.84 -7.58
N ASP A 109 8.78 -10.99 -8.68
CA ASP A 109 9.38 -12.26 -9.11
C ASP A 109 10.85 -12.09 -9.53
N PRO A 110 11.73 -11.72 -8.60
CA PRO A 110 13.14 -11.45 -8.91
C PRO A 110 13.92 -12.69 -9.36
N GLU A 111 13.35 -13.89 -9.23
CA GLU A 111 13.98 -15.12 -9.72
C GLU A 111 13.94 -15.22 -11.25
N ARG A 112 12.88 -14.73 -11.90
CA ARG A 112 12.75 -14.67 -13.35
C ARG A 112 13.04 -13.28 -13.93
N ASP A 113 12.75 -12.24 -13.18
CA ASP A 113 12.89 -10.85 -13.62
C ASP A 113 14.30 -10.33 -13.33
N THR A 114 15.23 -10.66 -14.22
CA THR A 114 16.59 -10.09 -14.19
C THR A 114 16.57 -8.62 -14.60
N ILE A 115 17.64 -7.86 -14.28
CA ILE A 115 17.82 -6.49 -14.74
C ILE A 115 17.60 -6.39 -16.26
N GLN A 116 18.21 -7.31 -17.03
CA GLN A 116 18.13 -7.31 -18.49
C GLN A 116 16.73 -7.61 -19.01
N SER A 117 16.05 -8.63 -18.45
CA SER A 117 14.69 -8.99 -18.89
C SER A 117 13.70 -7.89 -18.55
N MET A 118 13.83 -7.27 -17.39
CA MET A 118 12.98 -6.16 -16.97
C MET A 118 13.21 -4.92 -17.83
N HIS A 119 14.46 -4.55 -18.12
CA HIS A 119 14.78 -3.45 -19.03
C HIS A 119 14.19 -3.68 -20.43
N ALA A 120 14.37 -4.89 -20.99
CA ALA A 120 13.81 -5.25 -22.27
C ALA A 120 12.26 -5.17 -22.28
N TYR A 121 11.61 -5.69 -21.24
CA TYR A 121 10.15 -5.65 -21.08
C TYR A 121 9.63 -4.20 -21.01
N LEU A 122 10.24 -3.37 -20.18
CA LEU A 122 9.82 -1.98 -19.97
C LEU A 122 10.09 -1.09 -21.17
N SER A 123 11.01 -1.46 -22.07
CA SER A 123 11.26 -0.73 -23.33
C SER A 123 10.04 -0.63 -24.24
N SER A 124 9.03 -1.51 -24.05
CA SER A 124 7.76 -1.49 -24.79
C SER A 124 6.76 -0.44 -24.30
N PHE A 125 7.07 0.25 -23.19
CA PHE A 125 6.17 1.21 -22.52
C PHE A 125 6.78 2.63 -22.51
N ASP A 126 6.15 3.57 -21.78
CA ASP A 126 6.70 4.93 -21.66
C ASP A 126 8.07 4.90 -20.98
N LYS A 127 9.07 5.51 -21.62
CA LYS A 127 10.48 5.54 -21.18
C LYS A 127 10.72 6.11 -19.78
N ARG A 128 9.74 6.77 -19.18
CA ARG A 128 9.78 7.29 -17.80
C ARG A 128 9.51 6.21 -16.75
N ILE A 129 8.98 5.06 -17.17
CA ILE A 129 8.75 3.93 -16.26
C ILE A 129 10.08 3.23 -16.04
N ARG A 130 10.54 3.21 -14.77
CA ARG A 130 11.78 2.56 -14.34
C ARG A 130 11.44 1.26 -13.61
N GLY A 131 12.21 0.23 -13.88
CA GLY A 131 12.08 -1.07 -13.22
C GLY A 131 12.94 -1.14 -11.96
N TYR A 132 12.44 -1.73 -10.89
CA TYR A 132 13.17 -2.00 -9.66
C TYR A 132 13.11 -3.48 -9.33
N THR A 133 14.27 -4.05 -9.02
CA THR A 133 14.43 -5.45 -8.61
C THR A 133 15.42 -5.57 -7.44
N GLY A 134 15.56 -6.76 -6.89
CA GLY A 134 16.48 -7.05 -5.79
C GLY A 134 16.45 -8.52 -5.44
N THR A 135 16.95 -8.87 -4.28
CA THR A 135 16.86 -10.23 -3.73
C THR A 135 15.41 -10.53 -3.27
N LEU A 136 15.08 -11.80 -3.11
CA LEU A 136 13.79 -12.23 -2.53
C LEU A 136 13.51 -11.58 -1.17
N ALA A 137 14.55 -11.40 -0.34
CA ALA A 137 14.41 -10.76 0.98
C ALA A 137 14.03 -9.27 0.86
N GLU A 138 14.69 -8.55 -0.05
CA GLU A 138 14.42 -7.13 -0.32
C GLU A 138 13.03 -6.94 -0.94
N MET A 139 12.62 -7.84 -1.85
CA MET A 139 11.26 -7.85 -2.40
C MET A 139 10.21 -8.11 -1.31
N GLY A 140 10.46 -9.06 -0.40
CA GLY A 140 9.60 -9.32 0.75
C GLY A 140 9.49 -8.11 1.68
N GLN A 141 10.58 -7.38 1.89
CA GLN A 141 10.57 -6.16 2.70
C GLN A 141 9.72 -5.06 2.06
N ILE A 142 9.96 -4.68 0.80
CA ILE A 142 9.18 -3.62 0.15
C ILE A 142 7.71 -4.01 0.00
N ALA A 143 7.40 -5.26 -0.32
CA ALA A 143 6.01 -5.74 -0.38
C ALA A 143 5.28 -5.58 0.97
N LYS A 144 5.97 -5.86 2.09
CA LYS A 144 5.43 -5.64 3.44
C LYS A 144 5.19 -4.15 3.73
N GLU A 145 6.15 -3.27 3.40
CA GLU A 145 6.05 -1.82 3.61
C GLU A 145 4.87 -1.21 2.82
N TYR A 146 4.63 -1.71 1.60
CA TYR A 146 3.52 -1.26 0.75
C TYR A 146 2.26 -2.13 0.87
N ARG A 147 2.25 -3.11 1.79
CA ARG A 147 1.13 -4.04 2.02
C ARG A 147 0.66 -4.75 0.76
N VAL A 148 1.60 -5.11 -0.09
CA VAL A 148 1.35 -5.85 -1.33
C VAL A 148 1.22 -7.33 -0.99
N TYR A 149 0.08 -7.92 -1.34
CA TYR A 149 -0.05 -9.36 -1.38
C TYR A 149 0.59 -9.89 -2.66
N TYR A 150 1.36 -10.98 -2.54
CA TYR A 150 1.83 -11.75 -3.69
C TYR A 150 2.07 -13.21 -3.28
N GLN A 151 1.85 -14.13 -4.23
CA GLN A 151 2.03 -15.56 -4.02
C GLN A 151 2.37 -16.26 -5.32
N LYS A 152 3.30 -17.23 -5.28
CA LYS A 152 3.52 -18.17 -6.38
C LYS A 152 2.38 -19.19 -6.44
N VAL A 153 1.82 -19.37 -7.63
CA VAL A 153 0.77 -20.35 -7.92
C VAL A 153 1.29 -21.30 -8.98
N PRO A 154 1.51 -22.61 -8.66
CA PRO A 154 1.94 -23.59 -9.63
C PRO A 154 0.96 -23.72 -10.78
N THR A 155 1.46 -23.95 -11.98
CA THR A 155 0.70 -24.25 -13.19
C THR A 155 0.81 -25.72 -13.61
N GLU A 156 -0.15 -26.21 -14.37
CA GLU A 156 -0.24 -27.64 -14.78
C GLU A 156 0.96 -28.09 -15.64
N ASP A 157 1.62 -27.17 -16.34
CA ASP A 157 2.82 -27.40 -17.14
C ASP A 157 4.11 -27.47 -16.35
N GLY A 158 4.03 -27.42 -15.01
CA GLY A 158 5.19 -27.47 -14.09
C GLY A 158 5.89 -26.12 -13.89
N GLY A 159 5.35 -25.03 -14.46
CA GLY A 159 5.74 -23.65 -14.21
C GLY A 159 5.03 -23.04 -13.00
N TYR A 160 5.00 -21.71 -12.95
CA TYR A 160 4.19 -20.95 -12.00
C TYR A 160 3.78 -19.58 -12.53
N THR A 161 2.67 -19.09 -12.04
CA THR A 161 2.23 -17.69 -12.13
C THR A 161 2.33 -17.01 -10.76
N MET A 162 2.14 -15.69 -10.73
CA MET A 162 2.11 -14.92 -9.48
C MET A 162 0.74 -14.27 -9.31
N ASP A 163 0.07 -14.60 -8.23
CA ASP A 163 -1.06 -13.80 -7.76
C ASP A 163 -0.54 -12.60 -6.99
N HIS A 164 -1.08 -11.41 -7.26
CA HIS A 164 -0.64 -10.20 -6.57
C HIS A 164 -1.70 -9.10 -6.56
N THR A 165 -1.51 -8.12 -5.69
CA THR A 165 -2.30 -6.89 -5.67
C THR A 165 -2.08 -6.09 -6.96
N ALA A 166 -3.13 -5.94 -7.78
CA ALA A 166 -3.07 -5.29 -9.09
C ALA A 166 -3.60 -3.84 -9.02
N VAL A 167 -2.88 -2.96 -8.33
CA VAL A 167 -3.19 -1.53 -8.25
C VAL A 167 -1.94 -0.68 -8.48
N LEU A 168 -2.11 0.51 -9.03
CA LEU A 168 -1.09 1.54 -9.03
C LEU A 168 -1.19 2.33 -7.72
N TYR A 169 -0.10 2.37 -6.96
CA TYR A 169 0.01 3.17 -5.73
C TYR A 169 0.45 4.58 -6.09
N LEU A 170 -0.29 5.58 -5.67
CA LEU A 170 0.01 6.99 -5.84
C LEU A 170 0.56 7.53 -4.52
N ILE A 171 1.85 7.85 -4.51
CA ILE A 171 2.61 8.19 -3.31
C ILE A 171 3.02 9.66 -3.38
N GLY A 172 2.78 10.39 -2.30
CA GLY A 172 3.16 11.80 -2.18
C GLY A 172 4.67 12.01 -2.05
N PRO A 173 5.15 13.26 -2.12
CA PRO A 173 6.56 13.60 -1.99
C PRO A 173 7.12 13.28 -0.60
N ASP A 174 6.26 13.09 0.39
CA ASP A 174 6.59 12.68 1.76
C ASP A 174 6.65 11.15 1.93
N GLY A 175 6.52 10.38 0.85
CA GLY A 175 6.54 8.91 0.85
C GLY A 175 5.26 8.26 1.36
N LYS A 176 4.18 9.02 1.58
CA LYS A 176 2.90 8.47 2.07
C LYS A 176 1.93 8.19 0.93
N LEU A 177 1.12 7.15 1.13
CA LEU A 177 0.05 6.84 0.19
C LEU A 177 -0.98 7.98 0.15
N VAL A 178 -1.23 8.49 -1.07
CA VAL A 178 -2.29 9.46 -1.36
C VAL A 178 -3.57 8.74 -1.75
N THR A 179 -3.48 7.83 -2.73
CA THR A 179 -4.60 7.03 -3.23
C THR A 179 -4.07 5.89 -4.09
N VAL A 180 -4.96 5.08 -4.65
CA VAL A 180 -4.64 4.03 -5.62
C VAL A 180 -5.47 4.19 -6.89
N ILE A 181 -4.96 3.64 -8.00
CA ILE A 181 -5.71 3.41 -9.23
C ILE A 181 -5.85 1.89 -9.38
N PRO A 182 -7.05 1.32 -9.19
CA PRO A 182 -7.29 -0.11 -9.39
C PRO A 182 -7.18 -0.49 -10.87
N TYR A 183 -6.99 -1.79 -11.12
CA TYR A 183 -7.04 -2.35 -12.47
C TYR A 183 -8.37 -2.01 -13.15
N GLN A 184 -8.34 -1.61 -14.41
CA GLN A 184 -9.51 -1.22 -15.22
C GLN A 184 -10.27 0.02 -14.71
N GLU A 185 -9.63 0.91 -13.97
CA GLU A 185 -10.24 2.21 -13.67
C GLU A 185 -10.41 3.03 -14.97
N ASP A 186 -11.50 3.80 -15.04
CA ASP A 186 -11.74 4.66 -16.21
C ASP A 186 -10.66 5.73 -16.38
N ASP A 187 -10.35 6.05 -17.64
CA ASP A 187 -9.30 6.99 -18.02
C ASP A 187 -9.47 8.38 -17.37
N THR A 188 -10.69 8.86 -17.24
CA THR A 188 -10.98 10.21 -16.70
C THR A 188 -10.63 10.28 -15.23
N SER A 189 -11.05 9.28 -14.45
CA SER A 189 -10.74 9.15 -13.03
C SER A 189 -9.24 8.98 -12.79
N ALA A 190 -8.61 8.04 -13.53
CA ALA A 190 -7.18 7.77 -13.43
C ALA A 190 -6.34 9.02 -13.71
N ILE A 191 -6.63 9.74 -14.79
CA ILE A 191 -5.92 10.97 -15.16
C ILE A 191 -6.14 12.07 -14.12
N ALA A 192 -7.36 12.21 -13.58
CA ALA A 192 -7.64 13.19 -12.52
C ALA A 192 -6.81 12.91 -11.25
N LYS A 193 -6.71 11.64 -10.83
CA LYS A 193 -5.86 11.22 -9.70
C LYS A 193 -4.39 11.52 -9.95
N LEU A 194 -3.87 11.24 -11.16
CA LEU A 194 -2.49 11.53 -11.53
C LEU A 194 -2.20 13.04 -11.57
N LYS A 195 -3.11 13.87 -12.07
CA LYS A 195 -2.98 15.34 -12.03
C LYS A 195 -2.95 15.86 -10.60
N ASN A 196 -3.84 15.36 -9.75
CA ASN A 196 -3.86 15.72 -8.33
C ASN A 196 -2.53 15.33 -7.64
N LEU A 197 -1.99 14.16 -7.97
CA LEU A 197 -0.69 13.74 -7.46
C LEU A 197 0.44 14.66 -7.95
N ALA A 198 0.46 15.00 -9.25
CA ALA A 198 1.46 15.90 -9.83
C ALA A 198 1.43 17.31 -9.21
N ALA A 199 0.24 17.76 -8.76
CA ALA A 199 0.10 19.04 -8.06
C ALA A 199 0.77 19.07 -6.69
N LEU A 200 1.08 17.90 -6.08
CA LEU A 200 1.82 17.80 -4.82
C LEU A 200 3.33 17.97 -4.99
N SER A 201 3.86 17.98 -6.23
CA SER A 201 5.28 18.25 -6.46
C SER A 201 5.63 19.66 -5.98
N PRO A 202 6.78 19.82 -5.28
CA PRO A 202 7.27 21.15 -4.96
C PRO A 202 7.35 22.00 -6.23
N THR A 203 6.88 23.24 -6.16
CA THR A 203 7.11 24.21 -7.23
C THR A 203 8.60 24.54 -7.25
N SER A 204 9.27 24.21 -8.34
CA SER A 204 10.67 24.58 -8.60
C SER A 204 10.84 26.10 -8.70
#